data_c971f9207f2934c718850f8a82031df0
#
_entry.id   c971f9207f2934c718850f8a82031df0
#
_cell.length_a   1.000
_cell.length_b   1.000
_cell.length_c   1.000
_cell.angle_alpha   90.00
_cell.angle_beta   90.00
_cell.angle_gamma   90.00
#
_symmetry.space_group_name_H-M   'P 1'
#
loop_
_entity.id
_entity.type
_entity.pdbx_description
1 polymer ?
#
loop_
_entity_poly.entity_id
_entity_poly.type
_entity_poly.pdbx_seq_one_letter_code
_entity_poly.pdbx_strand_id
1 'polypeptide(L)'
;MRVVAEDGSNLGVMSTDEALRRAHARGLDLVEVNPKSTPPVCKILDFGRFKYEEKKKQREAKRRQTVVEVKEIKLRPKTDDHDLGVKIRAARKFLEAGNKVRVVCRFRGREITHPELANQQLDAFILQLEDVANLEQRPTMEAKSMAIVLGPKPQVFQRIAQERLRREEERARQPPGEAPSAEEETDEEDEDDDEGDDDEAAQA
;
A
#
# COMPACT_ATOMS: atom_id res chain seq x y z
N MET A 1 -4.33 34.35 -16.20
CA MET A 1 -4.06 33.45 -15.08
C MET A 1 -3.95 34.19 -13.75
N ARG A 2 -4.27 33.55 -12.65
CA ARG A 2 -4.03 34.09 -11.30
C ARG A 2 -2.61 33.71 -10.87
N VAL A 3 -1.80 34.66 -10.45
CA VAL A 3 -0.39 34.43 -10.11
C VAL A 3 -0.16 34.64 -8.61
N VAL A 4 0.53 33.68 -8.00
CA VAL A 4 0.98 33.70 -6.61
C VAL A 4 2.49 33.81 -6.59
N ALA A 5 3.04 34.71 -5.80
CA ALA A 5 4.49 34.87 -5.65
C ALA A 5 5.11 33.76 -4.81
N GLU A 6 6.44 33.71 -4.71
CA GLU A 6 7.20 32.74 -3.94
C GLU A 6 6.82 32.75 -2.43
N ASP A 7 6.63 33.94 -1.89
CA ASP A 7 6.22 34.18 -0.49
C ASP A 7 4.76 33.85 -0.18
N GLY A 8 4.00 33.39 -1.18
CA GLY A 8 2.58 33.09 -1.06
C GLY A 8 1.65 34.29 -1.27
N SER A 9 2.16 35.48 -1.53
CA SER A 9 1.34 36.66 -1.81
C SER A 9 0.63 36.54 -3.15
N ASN A 10 -0.63 37.00 -3.22
CA ASN A 10 -1.43 36.98 -4.44
C ASN A 10 -1.13 38.22 -5.30
N LEU A 11 -0.51 38.01 -6.47
CA LEU A 11 -0.18 39.08 -7.40
C LEU A 11 -1.36 39.49 -8.30
N GLY A 12 -2.51 38.81 -8.16
CA GLY A 12 -3.70 39.09 -8.94
C GLY A 12 -3.79 38.30 -10.24
N VAL A 13 -4.69 38.77 -11.11
CA VAL A 13 -4.91 38.18 -12.44
C VAL A 13 -4.14 38.98 -13.47
N MET A 14 -3.28 38.30 -14.26
CA MET A 14 -2.45 38.91 -15.29
C MET A 14 -2.29 38.01 -16.52
N SER A 15 -1.72 38.57 -17.58
CA SER A 15 -1.39 37.81 -18.79
C SER A 15 -0.23 36.85 -18.57
N THR A 16 -0.10 35.82 -19.43
CA THR A 16 1.00 34.86 -19.38
C THR A 16 2.37 35.53 -19.53
N ASP A 17 2.47 36.46 -20.47
CA ASP A 17 3.73 37.15 -20.78
C ASP A 17 4.21 38.04 -19.60
N GLU A 18 3.27 38.65 -18.91
CA GLU A 18 3.59 39.46 -17.72
C GLU A 18 4.03 38.57 -16.56
N ALA A 19 3.37 37.43 -16.34
CA ALA A 19 3.73 36.47 -15.32
C ALA A 19 5.12 35.87 -15.57
N LEU A 20 5.43 35.48 -16.80
CA LEU A 20 6.76 34.99 -17.19
C LEU A 20 7.85 36.02 -16.98
N ARG A 21 7.64 37.28 -17.40
CA ARG A 21 8.62 38.37 -17.15
C ARG A 21 8.90 38.56 -15.67
N ARG A 22 7.87 38.47 -14.80
CA ARG A 22 8.05 38.58 -13.36
C ARG A 22 8.79 37.41 -12.75
N ALA A 23 8.57 36.20 -13.24
CA ALA A 23 9.30 35.01 -12.83
C ALA A 23 10.77 35.10 -13.22
N HIS A 24 11.07 35.40 -14.50
CA HIS A 24 12.44 35.56 -15.01
C HIS A 24 13.22 36.69 -14.32
N ALA A 25 12.56 37.83 -14.01
CA ALA A 25 13.19 38.92 -13.28
C ALA A 25 13.70 38.53 -11.88
N ARG A 26 13.17 37.44 -11.32
CA ARG A 26 13.59 36.86 -10.03
C ARG A 26 14.46 35.62 -10.16
N GLY A 27 14.75 35.16 -11.39
CA GLY A 27 15.49 33.92 -11.64
C GLY A 27 14.71 32.67 -11.24
N LEU A 28 13.37 32.75 -11.28
CA LEU A 28 12.46 31.67 -10.89
C LEU A 28 11.61 31.21 -12.07
N ASP A 29 10.96 30.07 -11.90
CA ASP A 29 10.06 29.46 -12.87
C ASP A 29 8.60 29.83 -12.59
N LEU A 30 7.78 29.85 -13.64
CA LEU A 30 6.34 29.97 -13.55
C LEU A 30 5.69 28.58 -13.70
N VAL A 31 5.08 28.08 -12.64
CA VAL A 31 4.52 26.73 -12.60
C VAL A 31 3.00 26.80 -12.42
N GLU A 32 2.28 26.09 -13.29
CA GLU A 32 0.83 25.93 -13.15
C GLU A 32 0.50 24.90 -12.06
N VAL A 33 -0.12 25.37 -10.96
CA VAL A 33 -0.45 24.53 -9.82
C VAL A 33 -1.86 23.99 -9.90
N ASN A 34 -2.80 24.78 -10.42
CA ASN A 34 -4.19 24.35 -10.57
C ASN A 34 -4.79 24.78 -11.91
N PRO A 35 -4.77 23.88 -12.92
CA PRO A 35 -5.33 24.15 -14.24
C PRO A 35 -6.86 24.17 -14.26
N LYS A 36 -7.51 23.51 -13.29
CA LYS A 36 -8.97 23.36 -13.26
C LYS A 36 -9.72 24.61 -12.74
N SER A 37 -9.03 25.56 -12.15
CA SER A 37 -9.64 26.81 -11.68
C SER A 37 -9.81 27.79 -12.82
N THR A 38 -10.83 28.65 -12.73
CA THR A 38 -11.10 29.72 -13.70
C THR A 38 -11.00 31.08 -12.97
N PRO A 39 -9.96 31.89 -13.22
CA PRO A 39 -8.79 31.64 -14.08
C PRO A 39 -7.79 30.63 -13.47
N PRO A 40 -6.95 29.94 -14.30
CA PRO A 40 -5.97 28.98 -13.81
C PRO A 40 -4.98 29.64 -12.86
N VAL A 41 -4.52 28.88 -11.84
CA VAL A 41 -3.59 29.37 -10.82
C VAL A 41 -2.18 28.91 -11.11
N CYS A 42 -1.27 29.90 -11.23
CA CYS A 42 0.16 29.69 -11.40
C CYS A 42 0.92 30.24 -10.18
N LYS A 43 2.03 29.62 -9.87
CA LYS A 43 2.93 30.06 -8.80
C LYS A 43 4.34 30.28 -9.34
N ILE A 44 4.97 31.39 -8.90
CA ILE A 44 6.37 31.66 -9.17
C ILE A 44 7.20 30.96 -8.10
N LEU A 45 8.07 30.01 -8.50
CA LEU A 45 8.90 29.21 -7.58
C LEU A 45 10.06 28.56 -8.36
N ASP A 46 11.02 28.01 -7.64
CA ASP A 46 12.03 27.10 -8.20
C ASP A 46 11.40 25.72 -8.43
N PHE A 47 11.24 25.33 -9.68
CA PHE A 47 10.60 24.06 -10.06
C PHE A 47 11.40 22.83 -9.58
N GLY A 48 12.73 22.90 -9.59
CA GLY A 48 13.58 21.81 -9.13
C GLY A 48 13.35 21.50 -7.66
N ARG A 49 13.37 22.55 -6.82
CA ARG A 49 13.09 22.44 -5.38
C ARG A 49 11.66 21.98 -5.11
N PHE A 50 10.69 22.55 -5.80
CA PHE A 50 9.27 22.14 -5.65
C PHE A 50 9.07 20.67 -5.97
N LYS A 51 9.62 20.18 -7.10
CA LYS A 51 9.54 18.77 -7.50
C LYS A 51 10.19 17.84 -6.46
N TYR A 52 11.32 18.25 -5.89
CA TYR A 52 11.98 17.50 -4.84
C TYR A 52 11.12 17.42 -3.56
N GLU A 53 10.61 18.57 -3.10
CA GLU A 53 9.76 18.65 -1.90
C GLU A 53 8.47 17.83 -2.09
N GLU A 54 7.86 17.89 -3.28
CA GLU A 54 6.67 17.11 -3.61
C GLU A 54 6.95 15.60 -3.60
N LYS A 55 8.03 15.16 -4.25
CA LYS A 55 8.45 13.75 -4.21
C LYS A 55 8.76 13.30 -2.78
N LYS A 56 9.42 14.12 -1.99
CA LYS A 56 9.70 13.82 -0.57
C LYS A 56 8.40 13.65 0.21
N LYS A 57 7.45 14.57 0.06
CA LYS A 57 6.13 14.49 0.69
C LYS A 57 5.33 13.25 0.26
N GLN A 58 5.37 12.90 -1.03
CA GLN A 58 4.73 11.69 -1.54
C GLN A 58 5.37 10.43 -0.97
N ARG A 59 6.71 10.35 -0.89
CA ARG A 59 7.40 9.21 -0.25
C ARG A 59 7.06 9.09 1.22
N GLU A 60 7.03 10.18 1.96
CA GLU A 60 6.63 10.18 3.36
C GLU A 60 5.16 9.76 3.54
N ALA A 61 4.26 10.27 2.69
CA ALA A 61 2.86 9.85 2.68
C ALA A 61 2.72 8.36 2.39
N LYS A 62 3.43 7.84 1.38
CA LYS A 62 3.43 6.41 1.03
C LYS A 62 3.98 5.55 2.18
N ARG A 63 5.05 5.98 2.87
CA ARG A 63 5.59 5.27 4.04
C ARG A 63 4.62 5.22 5.22
N ARG A 64 3.82 6.27 5.41
CA ARG A 64 2.79 6.33 6.47
C ARG A 64 1.54 5.54 6.13
N GLN A 65 1.29 5.28 4.86
CA GLN A 65 0.12 4.53 4.43
C GLN A 65 0.27 3.06 4.83
N THR A 66 -0.69 2.55 5.60
CA THR A 66 -0.78 1.13 5.92
C THR A 66 -1.41 0.42 4.72
N VAL A 67 -0.64 -0.40 4.04
CA VAL A 67 -1.13 -1.27 2.96
C VAL A 67 -1.65 -2.54 3.61
N VAL A 68 -2.94 -2.82 3.43
CA VAL A 68 -3.57 -4.07 3.86
C VAL A 68 -3.45 -5.07 2.72
N GLU A 69 -2.65 -6.10 2.90
CA GLU A 69 -2.49 -7.18 1.93
C GLU A 69 -3.42 -8.33 2.23
N VAL A 70 -3.80 -9.10 1.21
CA VAL A 70 -4.55 -10.35 1.36
C VAL A 70 -3.57 -11.51 1.28
N LYS A 71 -3.28 -12.14 2.43
CA LYS A 71 -2.42 -13.33 2.50
C LYS A 71 -3.26 -14.59 2.30
N GLU A 72 -2.82 -15.50 1.45
CA GLU A 72 -3.53 -16.75 1.16
C GLU A 72 -2.94 -17.92 1.95
N ILE A 73 -3.82 -18.69 2.63
CA ILE A 73 -3.46 -19.94 3.31
C ILE A 73 -4.22 -21.08 2.67
N LYS A 74 -3.49 -22.07 2.19
CA LYS A 74 -4.06 -23.25 1.54
C LYS A 74 -4.20 -24.40 2.53
N LEU A 75 -5.41 -24.98 2.56
CA LEU A 75 -5.76 -26.18 3.34
C LEU A 75 -6.22 -27.31 2.40
N ARG A 76 -6.34 -28.51 2.97
CA ARG A 76 -7.02 -29.66 2.37
C ARG A 76 -8.01 -30.24 3.36
N PRO A 77 -9.10 -30.89 2.92
CA PRO A 77 -10.12 -31.46 3.81
C PRO A 77 -9.62 -32.49 4.83
N LYS A 78 -8.43 -33.06 4.59
CA LYS A 78 -7.75 -34.03 5.48
C LYS A 78 -6.40 -33.48 5.97
N THR A 79 -6.32 -32.17 6.25
CA THR A 79 -5.12 -31.61 6.88
C THR A 79 -5.02 -32.12 8.31
N ASP A 80 -3.82 -32.63 8.67
CA ASP A 80 -3.54 -33.08 10.02
C ASP A 80 -3.65 -31.93 11.05
N ASP A 81 -4.04 -32.26 12.28
CA ASP A 81 -4.26 -31.29 13.35
C ASP A 81 -3.00 -30.47 13.67
N HIS A 82 -1.82 -31.11 13.59
CA HIS A 82 -0.56 -30.43 13.79
C HIS A 82 -0.31 -29.37 12.69
N ASP A 83 -0.48 -29.73 11.41
CA ASP A 83 -0.32 -28.80 10.29
C ASP A 83 -1.39 -27.70 10.30
N LEU A 84 -2.63 -28.05 10.67
CA LEU A 84 -3.70 -27.08 10.89
C LEU A 84 -3.30 -26.05 11.96
N GLY A 85 -2.77 -26.49 13.08
CA GLY A 85 -2.27 -25.62 14.15
C GLY A 85 -1.13 -24.69 13.69
N VAL A 86 -0.22 -25.18 12.84
CA VAL A 86 0.85 -24.35 12.23
C VAL A 86 0.25 -23.25 11.36
N LYS A 87 -0.73 -23.60 10.51
CA LYS A 87 -1.40 -22.66 9.62
C LYS A 87 -2.24 -21.62 10.36
N ILE A 88 -2.87 -22.00 11.47
CA ILE A 88 -3.60 -21.08 12.35
C ILE A 88 -2.65 -20.07 13.00
N ARG A 89 -1.49 -20.52 13.47
CA ARG A 89 -0.46 -19.60 14.01
C ARG A 89 0.04 -18.62 12.95
N ALA A 90 0.25 -19.09 11.71
CA ALA A 90 0.62 -18.23 10.60
C ALA A 90 -0.49 -17.21 10.27
N ALA A 91 -1.76 -17.65 10.24
CA ALA A 91 -2.90 -16.77 10.04
C ALA A 91 -2.99 -15.69 11.11
N ARG A 92 -2.83 -16.08 12.40
CA ARG A 92 -2.81 -15.14 13.52
C ARG A 92 -1.74 -14.06 13.34
N LYS A 93 -0.52 -14.45 12.98
CA LYS A 93 0.58 -13.51 12.72
C LYS A 93 0.25 -12.53 11.59
N PHE A 94 -0.40 -12.98 10.51
CA PHE A 94 -0.82 -12.11 9.43
C PHE A 94 -1.93 -11.13 9.84
N LEU A 95 -2.91 -11.60 10.60
CA LEU A 95 -3.99 -10.77 11.12
C LEU A 95 -3.47 -9.73 12.12
N GLU A 96 -2.58 -10.14 13.03
CA GLU A 96 -1.93 -9.23 13.98
C GLU A 96 -1.03 -8.18 13.29
N ALA A 97 -0.50 -8.48 12.11
CA ALA A 97 0.20 -7.51 11.27
C ALA A 97 -0.75 -6.56 10.50
N GLY A 98 -2.07 -6.72 10.63
CA GLY A 98 -3.08 -5.90 9.98
C GLY A 98 -3.47 -6.36 8.57
N ASN A 99 -3.03 -7.53 8.13
CA ASN A 99 -3.37 -8.10 6.83
C ASN A 99 -4.66 -8.90 6.88
N LYS A 100 -5.36 -9.00 5.73
CA LYS A 100 -6.47 -9.92 5.56
C LYS A 100 -5.94 -11.32 5.24
N VAL A 101 -6.68 -12.35 5.65
CA VAL A 101 -6.31 -13.74 5.39
C VAL A 101 -7.43 -14.43 4.61
N ARG A 102 -7.11 -14.87 3.39
CA ARG A 102 -7.96 -15.76 2.60
C ARG A 102 -7.54 -17.20 2.86
N VAL A 103 -8.42 -17.99 3.47
CA VAL A 103 -8.19 -19.41 3.70
C VAL A 103 -8.91 -20.20 2.63
N VAL A 104 -8.17 -21.00 1.88
CA VAL A 104 -8.69 -21.79 0.74
C VAL A 104 -8.51 -23.27 1.03
N CYS A 105 -9.60 -23.99 1.19
CA CYS A 105 -9.62 -25.44 1.29
C CYS A 105 -9.80 -26.03 -0.11
N ARG A 106 -8.77 -26.68 -0.68
CA ARG A 106 -8.77 -27.22 -2.02
C ARG A 106 -9.07 -28.72 -2.02
N PHE A 107 -10.14 -29.11 -2.72
CA PHE A 107 -10.54 -30.50 -2.89
C PHE A 107 -9.73 -31.20 -3.97
N ARG A 108 -9.43 -32.49 -3.74
CA ARG A 108 -8.77 -33.36 -4.72
C ARG A 108 -9.68 -34.51 -5.13
N GLY A 109 -10.02 -34.60 -6.41
CA GLY A 109 -10.81 -35.69 -6.95
C GLY A 109 -12.17 -35.84 -6.26
N ARG A 110 -12.43 -37.00 -5.64
CA ARG A 110 -13.71 -37.31 -5.00
C ARG A 110 -14.00 -36.57 -3.70
N GLU A 111 -13.03 -35.83 -3.15
CA GLU A 111 -13.23 -35.07 -1.90
C GLU A 111 -14.29 -33.97 -2.07
N ILE A 112 -14.54 -33.53 -3.30
CA ILE A 112 -15.57 -32.51 -3.60
C ILE A 112 -16.99 -32.97 -3.25
N THR A 113 -17.23 -34.29 -3.14
CA THR A 113 -18.53 -34.84 -2.74
C THR A 113 -18.80 -34.75 -1.24
N HIS A 114 -17.76 -34.39 -0.45
CA HIS A 114 -17.83 -34.24 1.00
C HIS A 114 -17.42 -32.84 1.46
N PRO A 115 -18.15 -31.79 1.07
CA PRO A 115 -17.83 -30.42 1.46
C PRO A 115 -17.96 -30.17 2.97
N GLU A 116 -18.69 -31.04 3.67
CA GLU A 116 -18.92 -30.97 5.12
C GLU A 116 -17.61 -31.02 5.92
N LEU A 117 -16.64 -31.83 5.50
CA LEU A 117 -15.34 -31.94 6.15
C LEU A 117 -14.53 -30.63 6.03
N ALA A 118 -14.61 -29.97 4.88
CA ALA A 118 -13.97 -28.67 4.69
C ALA A 118 -14.66 -27.59 5.53
N ASN A 119 -16.00 -27.59 5.62
CA ASN A 119 -16.73 -26.68 6.51
C ASN A 119 -16.29 -26.84 7.95
N GLN A 120 -16.24 -28.08 8.47
CA GLN A 120 -15.81 -28.35 9.84
C GLN A 120 -14.40 -27.81 10.13
N GLN A 121 -13.46 -28.01 9.20
CA GLN A 121 -12.10 -27.47 9.34
C GLN A 121 -12.06 -25.94 9.29
N LEU A 122 -12.82 -25.32 8.39
CA LEU A 122 -12.92 -23.88 8.29
C LEU A 122 -13.59 -23.27 9.52
N ASP A 123 -14.62 -23.92 10.07
CA ASP A 123 -15.28 -23.48 11.31
C ASP A 123 -14.33 -23.58 12.50
N ALA A 124 -13.55 -24.66 12.61
CA ALA A 124 -12.51 -24.80 13.64
C ALA A 124 -11.42 -23.71 13.49
N PHE A 125 -11.06 -23.37 12.23
CA PHE A 125 -10.11 -22.30 11.93
C PHE A 125 -10.64 -20.93 12.36
N ILE A 126 -11.91 -20.63 12.07
CA ILE A 126 -12.59 -19.39 12.47
C ILE A 126 -12.65 -19.28 13.99
N LEU A 127 -13.06 -20.34 14.69
CA LEU A 127 -13.20 -20.36 16.15
C LEU A 127 -11.87 -20.04 16.86
N GLN A 128 -10.76 -20.59 16.38
CA GLN A 128 -9.43 -20.35 16.96
C GLN A 128 -8.87 -18.95 16.72
N LEU A 129 -9.45 -18.20 15.78
CA LEU A 129 -9.04 -16.84 15.44
C LEU A 129 -10.09 -15.79 15.79
N GLU A 130 -11.18 -16.19 16.45
CA GLU A 130 -12.28 -15.31 16.79
C GLU A 130 -11.84 -14.10 17.66
N ASP A 131 -10.78 -14.24 18.43
CA ASP A 131 -10.21 -13.17 19.26
C ASP A 131 -9.59 -12.03 18.43
N VAL A 132 -8.97 -12.33 17.29
CA VAL A 132 -8.20 -11.36 16.46
C VAL A 132 -8.85 -11.05 15.11
N ALA A 133 -9.79 -11.86 14.64
CA ALA A 133 -10.38 -11.76 13.31
C ALA A 133 -11.90 -11.60 13.32
N ASN A 134 -12.40 -10.92 12.29
CA ASN A 134 -13.81 -10.92 11.89
C ASN A 134 -13.94 -11.70 10.58
N LEU A 135 -15.01 -12.50 10.46
CA LEU A 135 -15.36 -13.18 9.22
C LEU A 135 -15.99 -12.17 8.25
N GLU A 136 -15.26 -11.80 7.18
CA GLU A 136 -15.77 -10.91 6.13
C GLU A 136 -16.58 -11.66 5.08
N GLN A 137 -16.11 -12.84 4.69
CA GLN A 137 -16.79 -13.70 3.71
C GLN A 137 -16.98 -15.10 4.29
N ARG A 138 -18.24 -15.55 4.30
CA ARG A 138 -18.61 -16.90 4.73
C ARG A 138 -18.06 -17.97 3.76
N PRO A 139 -17.95 -19.24 4.20
CA PRO A 139 -17.54 -20.34 3.33
C PRO A 139 -18.33 -20.36 2.04
N THR A 140 -17.61 -20.14 0.94
CA THR A 140 -18.18 -20.12 -0.41
C THR A 140 -17.46 -21.13 -1.28
N MET A 141 -18.22 -21.95 -1.99
CA MET A 141 -17.69 -22.94 -2.91
C MET A 141 -17.30 -22.26 -4.22
N GLU A 142 -16.02 -22.32 -4.59
CA GLU A 142 -15.47 -21.81 -5.83
C GLU A 142 -14.88 -22.98 -6.64
N ALA A 143 -15.62 -23.49 -7.59
CA ALA A 143 -15.25 -24.63 -8.43
C ALA A 143 -14.79 -25.86 -7.60
N LYS A 144 -13.47 -26.06 -7.42
CA LYS A 144 -12.87 -27.19 -6.67
C LYS A 144 -12.25 -26.74 -5.36
N SER A 145 -12.66 -25.63 -4.82
CA SER A 145 -12.17 -25.11 -3.55
C SER A 145 -13.28 -24.42 -2.77
N MET A 146 -13.12 -24.38 -1.48
CA MET A 146 -13.97 -23.62 -0.57
C MET A 146 -13.10 -22.55 0.11
N ALA A 147 -13.56 -21.32 0.07
CA ALA A 147 -12.79 -20.19 0.59
C ALA A 147 -13.56 -19.38 1.64
N ILE A 148 -12.82 -18.85 2.62
CA ILE A 148 -13.29 -17.83 3.57
C ILE A 148 -12.34 -16.66 3.53
N VAL A 149 -12.82 -15.46 3.89
CA VAL A 149 -11.98 -14.28 4.09
C VAL A 149 -12.14 -13.79 5.52
N LEU A 150 -11.01 -13.66 6.20
CA LEU A 150 -10.89 -13.16 7.55
C LEU A 150 -10.21 -11.78 7.51
N GLY A 151 -10.84 -10.79 8.12
CA GLY A 151 -10.26 -9.46 8.31
C GLY A 151 -9.85 -9.25 9.77
N PRO A 152 -8.78 -8.47 10.04
CA PRO A 152 -8.38 -8.16 11.40
C PRO A 152 -9.43 -7.30 12.12
N LYS A 153 -9.64 -7.52 13.41
CA LYS A 153 -10.54 -6.70 14.23
C LYS A 153 -10.02 -5.26 14.36
N PRO A 154 -10.91 -4.25 14.52
CA PRO A 154 -10.49 -2.85 14.70
C PRO A 154 -9.50 -2.64 15.85
N GLN A 155 -9.58 -3.44 16.89
CA GLN A 155 -8.65 -3.41 18.03
C GLN A 155 -7.21 -3.72 17.63
N VAL A 156 -7.01 -4.59 16.64
CA VAL A 156 -5.68 -4.93 16.11
C VAL A 156 -5.06 -3.70 15.43
N PHE A 157 -5.84 -2.97 14.63
CA PHE A 157 -5.37 -1.74 14.00
C PHE A 157 -4.99 -0.66 15.02
N GLN A 158 -5.74 -0.53 16.10
CA GLN A 158 -5.43 0.40 17.19
C GLN A 158 -4.09 0.04 17.86
N ARG A 159 -3.85 -1.25 18.13
CA ARG A 159 -2.57 -1.72 18.68
C ARG A 159 -1.41 -1.43 17.75
N ILE A 160 -1.54 -1.71 16.45
CA ILE A 160 -0.51 -1.43 15.45
C ILE A 160 -0.23 0.08 15.39
N ALA A 161 -1.26 0.92 15.39
CA ALA A 161 -1.10 2.38 15.36
C ALA A 161 -0.36 2.89 16.62
N GLN A 162 -0.71 2.39 17.80
CA GLN A 162 -0.04 2.75 19.06
C GLN A 162 1.43 2.28 19.07
N GLU A 163 1.71 1.09 18.58
CA GLU A 163 3.06 0.57 18.51
C GLU A 163 3.95 1.38 17.54
N ARG A 164 3.39 1.80 16.40
CA ARG A 164 4.09 2.69 15.46
C ARG A 164 4.42 4.04 16.09
N LEU A 165 3.45 4.67 16.77
CA LEU A 165 3.69 5.93 17.47
C LEU A 165 4.79 5.80 18.53
N ARG A 166 4.75 4.73 19.32
CA ARG A 166 5.79 4.47 20.32
C ARG A 166 7.18 4.32 19.69
N ARG A 167 7.29 3.58 18.58
CA ARG A 167 8.57 3.42 17.85
C ARG A 167 9.06 4.72 17.23
N GLU A 168 8.15 5.58 16.74
CA GLU A 168 8.51 6.91 16.24
C GLU A 168 9.01 7.81 17.37
N GLU A 169 8.37 7.79 18.52
CA GLU A 169 8.81 8.53 19.73
C GLU A 169 10.16 8.04 20.24
N GLU A 170 10.40 6.73 20.27
CA GLU A 170 11.69 6.14 20.66
C GLU A 170 12.80 6.55 19.68
N ARG A 171 12.53 6.54 18.37
CA ARG A 171 13.47 7.02 17.35
C ARG A 171 13.75 8.54 17.49
N ALA A 172 12.75 9.33 17.82
CA ALA A 172 12.91 10.76 18.03
C ALA A 172 13.71 11.10 19.30
N ARG A 173 13.74 10.19 20.29
CA ARG A 173 14.51 10.33 21.53
C ARG A 173 15.97 9.88 21.42
N GLN A 174 16.31 9.07 20.42
CA GLN A 174 17.70 8.67 20.18
C GLN A 174 18.48 9.83 19.57
N PRO A 175 19.61 10.26 20.18
CA PRO A 175 20.43 11.30 19.61
C PRO A 175 20.99 10.87 18.25
N PRO A 176 21.18 11.79 17.28
CA PRO A 176 21.71 11.46 15.97
C PRO A 176 23.20 11.11 16.08
N GLY A 177 23.54 9.82 16.31
CA GLY A 177 24.91 9.40 16.53
C GLY A 177 25.18 7.91 16.48
N GLU A 178 24.20 7.06 16.67
CA GLU A 178 24.38 5.62 16.52
C GLU A 178 23.45 5.07 15.43
N ALA A 179 23.95 5.12 14.19
CA ALA A 179 23.35 4.34 13.13
C ALA A 179 23.60 2.85 13.42
N PRO A 180 22.56 2.01 13.54
CA PRO A 180 22.77 0.56 13.49
C PRO A 180 23.35 0.26 12.11
N SER A 181 24.48 -0.48 12.11
CA SER A 181 25.13 -1.02 10.92
C SER A 181 24.06 -1.57 9.96
N ALA A 182 24.07 -1.06 8.74
CA ALA A 182 23.22 -1.50 7.64
C ALA A 182 23.42 -3.01 7.44
N GLU A 183 22.49 -3.81 7.91
CA GLU A 183 22.25 -5.13 7.35
C GLU A 183 21.53 -4.89 6.01
N GLU A 184 22.15 -5.41 4.99
CA GLU A 184 21.84 -5.30 3.57
C GLU A 184 20.35 -5.50 3.28
N GLU A 185 19.60 -4.41 3.11
CA GLU A 185 18.40 -4.44 2.29
C GLU A 185 18.90 -4.47 0.84
N THR A 186 18.93 -5.64 0.25
CA THR A 186 19.06 -5.81 -1.19
C THR A 186 17.84 -5.15 -1.82
N ASP A 187 18.04 -3.94 -2.33
CA ASP A 187 17.15 -3.32 -3.29
C ASP A 187 17.15 -4.22 -4.54
N GLU A 188 16.13 -5.05 -4.68
CA GLU A 188 15.75 -5.59 -5.99
C GLU A 188 15.28 -4.39 -6.81
N GLU A 189 16.18 -3.87 -7.62
CA GLU A 189 15.89 -2.96 -8.71
C GLU A 189 15.00 -3.71 -9.69
N ASP A 190 13.70 -3.39 -9.70
CA ASP A 190 12.80 -3.70 -10.81
C ASP A 190 13.35 -2.95 -12.05
N GLU A 191 14.14 -3.65 -12.85
CA GLU A 191 14.45 -3.26 -14.23
C GLU A 191 13.15 -3.43 -15.02
N ASP A 192 12.41 -2.33 -15.18
CA ASP A 192 11.39 -2.20 -16.21
C ASP A 192 12.09 -2.22 -17.57
N ASP A 193 12.18 -3.41 -18.17
CA ASP A 193 12.52 -3.61 -19.58
C ASP A 193 11.42 -2.96 -20.43
N ASP A 194 11.68 -1.72 -20.83
CA ASP A 194 11.00 -1.01 -21.90
C ASP A 194 11.49 -1.58 -23.26
N GLU A 195 10.96 -2.77 -23.65
CA GLU A 195 11.11 -3.28 -25.00
C GLU A 195 10.28 -2.44 -25.97
N GLY A 196 10.97 -1.49 -26.59
CA GLY A 196 10.46 -0.75 -27.73
C GLY A 196 10.13 -1.67 -28.90
N ASP A 197 8.86 -1.70 -29.27
CA ASP A 197 8.36 -2.19 -30.56
C ASP A 197 8.92 -1.31 -31.70
N ASP A 198 10.01 -1.75 -32.31
CA ASP A 198 10.42 -1.25 -33.61
C ASP A 198 9.69 -2.03 -34.72
N ASP A 199 8.68 -1.37 -35.27
CA ASP A 199 8.07 -1.66 -36.56
C ASP A 199 9.13 -1.75 -37.66
N GLU A 200 9.38 -2.91 -38.21
CA GLU A 200 10.00 -3.04 -39.51
C GLU A 200 9.04 -3.61 -40.55
N ALA A 201 8.34 -2.71 -41.19
CA ALA A 201 7.70 -2.95 -42.47
C ALA A 201 8.75 -2.93 -43.58
N ALA A 202 8.99 -4.07 -44.22
CA ALA A 202 9.48 -4.07 -45.61
C ALA A 202 9.32 -5.43 -46.32
N GLN A 203 8.51 -5.41 -47.35
CA GLN A 203 8.72 -6.04 -48.67
C GLN A 203 8.74 -7.57 -48.81
N ALA A 204 7.70 -8.15 -49.36
CA ALA A 204 7.62 -8.71 -50.72
C ALA A 204 6.24 -9.27 -50.99
#